data_aedaab6f37d97402c197c193356b3e3c
#
_entry.id   aedaab6f37d97402c197c193356b3e3c
#
_cell.length_a   1.000
_cell.length_b   1.000
_cell.length_c   1.000
_cell.angle_alpha   90.00
_cell.angle_beta   90.00
_cell.angle_gamma   90.00
#
_symmetry.space_group_name_H-M   'P 1'
#
loop_
_entity.id
_entity.type
_entity.pdbx_description
1 polymer ?
#
loop_
_entity_poly.entity_id
_entity_poly.type
_entity_poly.pdbx_seq_one_letter_code
_entity_poly.pdbx_strand_id
1 'polypeptide(L)'
;AYERGVTFFDTAEAYGPHECERILGEAITPFRNKVVITSKFGWNIDLQTGARGPGLISRPAHIKLAVEGMLKRLRTDRIDLLYQHRVDPQVPIEDVAGAIKDLKAQGKVLHWGLSEMGLQTLRRAHAELPITAVQSEYSMLWRGPEKEVLPLCQELGIGFVPWSPLGVGFLTGAIDQNTRFAEGDIRRIEPRFSPETRANNLA
;
A
#
# COMPACT_ATOMS: atom_id res chain seq x y z
N ALA A 1 -11.52 -16.15 3.68
CA ALA A 1 -11.74 -14.75 4.11
C ALA A 1 -13.11 -14.24 3.62
N TYR A 2 -13.36 -14.29 2.30
CA TYR A 2 -14.61 -13.77 1.71
C TYR A 2 -15.89 -14.36 2.35
N GLU A 3 -15.98 -15.68 2.50
CA GLU A 3 -17.12 -16.36 3.13
C GLU A 3 -17.37 -15.94 4.59
N ARG A 4 -16.38 -15.29 5.22
CA ARG A 4 -16.46 -14.73 6.57
C ARG A 4 -16.70 -13.23 6.59
N GLY A 5 -17.10 -12.64 5.46
CA GLY A 5 -17.47 -11.23 5.33
C GLY A 5 -16.29 -10.28 5.04
N VAL A 6 -15.10 -10.77 4.73
CA VAL A 6 -13.98 -9.92 4.29
C VAL A 6 -14.23 -9.53 2.83
N THR A 7 -14.39 -8.22 2.57
CA THR A 7 -14.70 -7.69 1.23
C THR A 7 -13.69 -6.67 0.72
N PHE A 8 -12.66 -6.34 1.51
CA PHE A 8 -11.59 -5.41 1.12
C PHE A 8 -10.26 -6.17 1.12
N PHE A 9 -9.62 -6.28 -0.05
CA PHE A 9 -8.37 -7.02 -0.23
C PHE A 9 -7.27 -6.07 -0.70
N ASP A 10 -6.20 -6.02 0.05
CA ASP A 10 -5.05 -5.13 -0.19
C ASP A 10 -3.83 -5.94 -0.64
N THR A 11 -3.24 -5.52 -1.76
CA THR A 11 -2.01 -6.09 -2.31
C THR A 11 -1.08 -5.00 -2.85
N ALA A 12 0.00 -5.36 -3.51
CA ALA A 12 0.90 -4.46 -4.22
C ALA A 12 1.72 -5.20 -5.27
N GLU A 13 2.17 -4.51 -6.32
CA GLU A 13 3.10 -5.08 -7.31
C GLU A 13 4.40 -5.59 -6.67
N ALA A 14 4.83 -4.95 -5.57
CA ALA A 14 6.05 -5.28 -4.85
C ALA A 14 5.96 -6.49 -3.92
N TYR A 15 4.76 -7.06 -3.72
CA TYR A 15 4.57 -8.19 -2.81
C TYR A 15 4.83 -9.51 -3.51
N GLY A 16 5.97 -10.16 -3.16
CA GLY A 16 6.47 -11.38 -3.73
C GLY A 16 6.94 -11.31 -5.19
N PRO A 17 7.60 -10.24 -5.70
CA PRO A 17 6.95 -9.25 -6.55
C PRO A 17 6.04 -9.90 -7.60
N HIS A 18 4.90 -9.28 -7.88
CA HIS A 18 3.83 -9.75 -8.79
C HIS A 18 3.03 -10.97 -8.28
N GLU A 19 3.62 -11.83 -7.42
CA GLU A 19 3.02 -13.11 -7.06
C GLU A 19 1.76 -12.94 -6.21
N CYS A 20 1.76 -11.99 -5.25
CA CYS A 20 0.57 -11.73 -4.42
C CYS A 20 -0.62 -11.25 -5.25
N GLU A 21 -0.38 -10.44 -6.28
CA GLU A 21 -1.45 -10.02 -7.21
C GLU A 21 -1.99 -11.20 -8.03
N ARG A 22 -1.10 -12.10 -8.48
CA ARG A 22 -1.49 -13.30 -9.22
C ARG A 22 -2.36 -14.23 -8.37
N ILE A 23 -1.93 -14.52 -7.13
CA ILE A 23 -2.68 -15.37 -6.19
C ILE A 23 -4.03 -14.73 -5.85
N LEU A 24 -4.04 -13.42 -5.57
CA LEU A 24 -5.28 -12.71 -5.28
C LEU A 24 -6.22 -12.75 -6.48
N GLY A 25 -5.74 -12.44 -7.68
CA GLY A 25 -6.54 -12.45 -8.91
C GLY A 25 -7.19 -13.80 -9.18
N GLU A 26 -6.47 -14.90 -8.95
CA GLU A 26 -7.03 -16.24 -9.04
C GLU A 26 -8.13 -16.51 -8.02
N ALA A 27 -7.88 -16.12 -6.76
CA ALA A 27 -8.80 -16.36 -5.65
C ALA A 27 -10.11 -15.58 -5.76
N ILE A 28 -10.07 -14.33 -6.26
CA ILE A 28 -11.26 -13.44 -6.29
C ILE A 28 -12.11 -13.58 -7.55
N THR A 29 -11.61 -14.24 -8.60
CA THR A 29 -12.32 -14.38 -9.88
C THR A 29 -13.82 -14.75 -9.74
N PRO A 30 -14.22 -15.70 -8.86
CA PRO A 30 -15.62 -16.07 -8.73
C PRO A 30 -16.51 -15.00 -8.11
N PHE A 31 -15.93 -14.02 -7.41
CA PHE A 31 -16.69 -13.00 -6.66
C PHE A 31 -16.12 -11.58 -6.82
N ARG A 32 -15.36 -11.32 -7.91
CA ARG A 32 -14.68 -10.03 -8.16
C ARG A 32 -15.59 -8.81 -7.97
N ASN A 33 -16.83 -8.87 -8.41
CA ASN A 33 -17.77 -7.76 -8.32
C ASN A 33 -18.39 -7.56 -6.93
N LYS A 34 -18.03 -8.40 -5.96
CA LYS A 34 -18.53 -8.33 -4.58
C LYS A 34 -17.47 -7.85 -3.59
N VAL A 35 -16.28 -7.46 -4.10
CA VAL A 35 -15.14 -7.08 -3.27
C VAL A 35 -14.45 -5.83 -3.82
N VAL A 36 -13.77 -5.13 -2.93
CA VAL A 36 -12.89 -4.01 -3.23
C VAL A 36 -11.47 -4.55 -3.31
N ILE A 37 -10.77 -4.26 -4.41
CA ILE A 37 -9.39 -4.64 -4.62
C ILE A 37 -8.53 -3.39 -4.60
N THR A 38 -7.48 -3.42 -3.79
CA THR A 38 -6.45 -2.40 -3.83
C THR A 38 -5.12 -2.97 -4.28
N SER A 39 -4.35 -2.18 -5.00
CA SER A 39 -2.95 -2.47 -5.29
C SER A 39 -2.11 -1.20 -5.21
N LYS A 40 -0.79 -1.33 -5.34
CA LYS A 40 0.15 -0.22 -5.14
C LYS A 40 1.27 -0.29 -6.17
N PHE A 41 1.62 0.87 -6.74
CA PHE A 41 2.76 1.07 -7.64
C PHE A 41 3.82 1.96 -6.98
N GLY A 42 4.99 2.07 -7.59
CA GLY A 42 5.97 3.09 -7.27
C GLY A 42 7.33 2.58 -6.82
N TRP A 43 7.46 1.31 -6.43
CA TRP A 43 8.76 0.67 -6.31
C TRP A 43 9.33 0.38 -7.70
N ASN A 44 10.67 0.40 -7.82
CA ASN A 44 11.31 0.03 -9.07
C ASN A 44 11.25 -1.50 -9.25
N ILE A 45 10.16 -1.96 -9.85
CA ILE A 45 9.91 -3.36 -10.16
C ILE A 45 9.95 -3.53 -11.68
N ASP A 46 10.77 -4.45 -12.15
CA ASP A 46 10.78 -4.81 -13.57
C ASP A 46 9.41 -5.39 -13.98
N LEU A 47 8.80 -4.78 -14.98
CA LEU A 47 7.41 -5.09 -15.36
C LEU A 47 7.23 -6.50 -15.94
N GLN A 48 8.30 -7.14 -16.42
CA GLN A 48 8.24 -8.47 -17.01
C GLN A 48 8.65 -9.56 -16.03
N THR A 49 9.78 -9.34 -15.35
CA THR A 49 10.40 -10.37 -14.50
C THR A 49 9.99 -10.26 -13.03
N GLY A 50 9.49 -9.09 -12.60
CA GLY A 50 9.25 -8.79 -11.20
C GLY A 50 10.53 -8.47 -10.40
N ALA A 51 11.70 -8.45 -11.03
CA ALA A 51 12.94 -8.15 -10.35
C ALA A 51 12.89 -6.75 -9.72
N ARG A 52 13.27 -6.65 -8.43
CA ARG A 52 13.29 -5.40 -7.71
C ARG A 52 14.62 -4.67 -7.95
N GLY A 53 14.54 -3.51 -8.59
CA GLY A 53 15.65 -2.57 -8.70
C GLY A 53 15.75 -1.61 -7.51
N PRO A 54 16.80 -0.79 -7.47
CA PRO A 54 16.96 0.23 -6.45
C PRO A 54 16.00 1.40 -6.65
N GLY A 55 15.55 2.00 -5.53
CA GLY A 55 14.77 3.24 -5.54
C GLY A 55 13.31 3.08 -5.96
N LEU A 56 12.75 4.19 -6.45
CA LEU A 56 11.35 4.35 -6.81
C LEU A 56 11.22 4.72 -8.29
N ILE A 57 10.06 4.46 -8.86
CA ILE A 57 9.72 4.84 -10.23
C ILE A 57 8.23 5.18 -10.33
N SER A 58 7.92 6.47 -10.49
CA SER A 58 6.55 6.97 -10.61
C SER A 58 6.33 7.85 -11.83
N ARG A 59 7.14 7.67 -12.89
CA ARG A 59 6.94 8.40 -14.14
C ARG A 59 5.62 8.00 -14.80
N PRO A 60 4.84 8.93 -15.36
CA PRO A 60 3.53 8.68 -15.96
C PRO A 60 3.46 7.49 -16.91
N ALA A 61 4.44 7.36 -17.79
CA ALA A 61 4.50 6.24 -18.74
C ALA A 61 4.66 4.88 -18.02
N HIS A 62 5.50 4.83 -16.96
CA HIS A 62 5.70 3.62 -16.19
C HIS A 62 4.45 3.25 -15.38
N ILE A 63 3.79 4.21 -14.75
CA ILE A 63 2.54 3.99 -14.00
C ILE A 63 1.50 3.31 -14.88
N LYS A 64 1.31 3.80 -16.10
CA LYS A 64 0.34 3.23 -17.06
C LYS A 64 0.67 1.78 -17.40
N LEU A 65 1.95 1.46 -17.66
CA LEU A 65 2.40 0.09 -17.93
C LEU A 65 2.27 -0.83 -16.71
N ALA A 66 2.62 -0.33 -15.52
CA ALA A 66 2.47 -1.07 -14.27
C ALA A 66 1.00 -1.46 -14.04
N VAL A 67 0.05 -0.52 -14.23
CA VAL A 67 -1.39 -0.79 -14.10
C VAL A 67 -1.87 -1.84 -15.10
N GLU A 68 -1.42 -1.81 -16.36
CA GLU A 68 -1.74 -2.87 -17.33
C GLU A 68 -1.26 -4.25 -16.85
N GLY A 69 -0.07 -4.31 -16.26
CA GLY A 69 0.46 -5.53 -15.65
C GLY A 69 -0.38 -6.01 -14.46
N MET A 70 -0.74 -5.09 -13.56
CA MET A 70 -1.60 -5.36 -12.39
C MET A 70 -2.96 -5.95 -12.81
N LEU A 71 -3.63 -5.32 -13.78
CA LEU A 71 -4.94 -5.78 -14.29
C LEU A 71 -4.87 -7.21 -14.81
N LYS A 72 -3.79 -7.55 -15.53
CA LYS A 72 -3.55 -8.93 -16.02
C LYS A 72 -3.36 -9.91 -14.87
N ARG A 73 -2.51 -9.58 -13.89
CA ARG A 73 -2.22 -10.45 -12.74
C ARG A 73 -3.44 -10.63 -11.83
N LEU A 74 -4.18 -9.55 -11.59
CA LEU A 74 -5.42 -9.55 -10.81
C LEU A 74 -6.63 -10.13 -11.55
N ARG A 75 -6.49 -10.46 -12.86
CA ARG A 75 -7.56 -11.01 -13.70
C ARG A 75 -8.85 -10.16 -13.66
N THR A 76 -8.67 -8.85 -13.76
CA THR A 76 -9.77 -7.87 -13.66
C THR A 76 -9.58 -6.74 -14.65
N ASP A 77 -10.66 -6.05 -14.97
CA ASP A 77 -10.66 -4.89 -15.85
C ASP A 77 -10.41 -3.57 -15.11
N ARG A 78 -10.47 -3.58 -13.78
CA ARG A 78 -10.31 -2.39 -12.94
C ARG A 78 -9.67 -2.69 -11.59
N ILE A 79 -8.97 -1.70 -11.07
CA ILE A 79 -8.52 -1.62 -9.67
C ILE A 79 -9.45 -0.63 -8.96
N ASP A 80 -10.06 -1.05 -7.85
CA ASP A 80 -11.01 -0.20 -7.15
C ASP A 80 -10.30 0.96 -6.43
N LEU A 81 -9.11 0.72 -5.86
CA LEU A 81 -8.30 1.76 -5.22
C LEU A 81 -6.80 1.51 -5.47
N LEU A 82 -6.15 2.41 -6.18
CA LEU A 82 -4.73 2.33 -6.50
C LEU A 82 -3.92 3.30 -5.64
N TYR A 83 -2.92 2.80 -4.92
CA TYR A 83 -2.02 3.64 -4.14
C TYR A 83 -0.69 3.89 -4.85
N GLN A 84 -0.13 5.10 -4.70
CA GLN A 84 1.31 5.26 -4.80
C GLN A 84 1.93 4.74 -3.49
N HIS A 85 2.71 3.66 -3.57
CA HIS A 85 3.24 2.93 -2.40
C HIS A 85 4.22 3.77 -1.59
N ARG A 86 5.08 4.53 -2.29
CA ARG A 86 5.99 5.55 -1.73
C ARG A 86 6.08 6.70 -2.72
N VAL A 87 6.13 7.92 -2.21
CA VAL A 87 6.28 9.11 -3.05
C VAL A 87 7.67 9.14 -3.67
N ASP A 88 7.73 9.20 -4.98
CA ASP A 88 8.99 9.34 -5.73
C ASP A 88 9.41 10.82 -5.73
N PRO A 89 10.54 11.18 -5.08
CA PRO A 89 10.97 12.57 -4.99
C PRO A 89 11.46 13.14 -6.34
N GLN A 90 11.66 12.29 -7.34
CA GLN A 90 12.12 12.70 -8.67
C GLN A 90 10.98 13.04 -9.62
N VAL A 91 9.73 12.78 -9.24
CA VAL A 91 8.55 13.01 -10.07
C VAL A 91 7.57 13.92 -9.33
N PRO A 92 7.19 15.08 -9.90
CA PRO A 92 6.15 15.92 -9.32
C PRO A 92 4.88 15.13 -9.06
N ILE A 93 4.27 15.33 -7.90
CA ILE A 93 3.06 14.59 -7.53
C ILE A 93 1.89 14.91 -8.47
N GLU A 94 1.90 16.06 -9.08
CA GLU A 94 0.93 16.50 -10.08
C GLU A 94 1.01 15.64 -11.36
N ASP A 95 2.22 15.25 -11.78
CA ASP A 95 2.40 14.38 -12.94
C ASP A 95 1.89 12.97 -12.64
N VAL A 96 2.11 12.49 -11.39
CA VAL A 96 1.52 11.23 -10.92
C VAL A 96 0.00 11.32 -10.94
N ALA A 97 -0.58 12.38 -10.38
CA ALA A 97 -2.03 12.61 -10.39
C ALA A 97 -2.60 12.67 -11.81
N GLY A 98 -1.88 13.29 -12.74
CA GLY A 98 -2.24 13.33 -14.16
C GLY A 98 -2.33 11.94 -14.79
N ALA A 99 -1.34 11.07 -14.52
CA ALA A 99 -1.36 9.68 -15.00
C ALA A 99 -2.55 8.89 -14.43
N ILE A 100 -2.86 9.10 -13.14
CA ILE A 100 -4.02 8.47 -12.50
C ILE A 100 -5.33 8.99 -13.10
N LYS A 101 -5.42 10.29 -13.39
CA LYS A 101 -6.58 10.89 -14.04
C LYS A 101 -6.89 10.24 -15.39
N ASP A 102 -5.85 9.98 -16.20
CA ASP A 102 -5.99 9.28 -17.47
C ASP A 102 -6.48 7.83 -17.27
N LEU A 103 -5.94 7.11 -16.29
CA LEU A 103 -6.37 5.75 -15.96
C LEU A 103 -7.80 5.68 -15.43
N LYS A 104 -8.23 6.70 -14.66
CA LYS A 104 -9.63 6.85 -14.22
C LYS A 104 -10.55 7.10 -15.40
N ALA A 105 -10.18 7.96 -16.33
CA ALA A 105 -10.96 8.22 -17.55
C ALA A 105 -11.13 6.96 -18.42
N GLN A 106 -10.15 6.03 -18.38
CA GLN A 106 -10.23 4.73 -19.03
C GLN A 106 -11.01 3.66 -18.24
N GLY A 107 -11.47 3.98 -17.02
CA GLY A 107 -12.15 3.03 -16.13
C GLY A 107 -11.24 1.97 -15.49
N LYS A 108 -9.92 2.06 -15.69
CA LYS A 108 -8.94 1.09 -15.15
C LYS A 108 -8.64 1.26 -13.67
N VAL A 109 -8.83 2.47 -13.16
CA VAL A 109 -8.69 2.84 -11.74
C VAL A 109 -9.93 3.63 -11.34
N LEU A 110 -10.61 3.21 -10.29
CA LEU A 110 -11.81 3.92 -9.81
C LEU A 110 -11.44 5.02 -8.80
N HIS A 111 -10.57 4.69 -7.86
CA HIS A 111 -10.13 5.57 -6.79
C HIS A 111 -8.60 5.52 -6.67
N TRP A 112 -8.01 6.55 -6.05
CA TRP A 112 -6.59 6.54 -5.80
C TRP A 112 -6.24 7.08 -4.41
N GLY A 113 -5.03 6.77 -3.96
CA GLY A 113 -4.52 7.15 -2.68
C GLY A 113 -3.00 7.23 -2.63
N LEU A 114 -2.49 7.65 -1.49
CA LEU A 114 -1.06 7.71 -1.20
C LEU A 114 -0.73 6.89 0.05
N SER A 115 0.46 6.32 0.10
CA SER A 115 0.98 5.62 1.27
C SER A 115 2.27 6.28 1.76
N GLU A 116 2.38 6.51 3.08
CA GLU A 116 3.57 7.07 3.75
C GLU A 116 4.08 8.36 3.08
N MET A 117 3.22 9.35 2.96
CA MET A 117 3.51 10.63 2.31
C MET A 117 3.71 11.76 3.32
N GLY A 118 4.39 12.83 2.90
CA GLY A 118 4.40 14.10 3.64
C GLY A 118 3.08 14.89 3.46
N LEU A 119 2.74 15.70 4.44
CA LEU A 119 1.47 16.47 4.47
C LEU A 119 1.34 17.44 3.29
N GLN A 120 2.43 18.10 2.92
CA GLN A 120 2.49 19.02 1.77
C GLN A 120 2.19 18.27 0.46
N THR A 121 2.79 17.09 0.28
CA THR A 121 2.54 16.24 -0.87
C THR A 121 1.08 15.80 -0.93
N LEU A 122 0.49 15.43 0.21
CA LEU A 122 -0.92 15.06 0.28
C LEU A 122 -1.83 16.21 -0.16
N ARG A 123 -1.60 17.43 0.35
CA ARG A 123 -2.38 18.62 -0.05
C ARG A 123 -2.27 18.91 -1.55
N ARG A 124 -1.06 18.87 -2.11
CA ARG A 124 -0.82 19.10 -3.54
C ARG A 124 -1.50 18.05 -4.40
N ALA A 125 -1.32 16.78 -4.04
CA ALA A 125 -1.94 15.66 -4.73
C ALA A 125 -3.48 15.76 -4.72
N HIS A 126 -4.05 16.06 -3.54
CA HIS A 126 -5.50 16.19 -3.37
C HIS A 126 -6.09 17.37 -4.15
N ALA A 127 -5.36 18.48 -4.25
CA ALA A 127 -5.77 19.64 -5.02
C ALA A 127 -5.79 19.36 -6.55
N GLU A 128 -4.85 18.54 -7.05
CA GLU A 128 -4.78 18.18 -8.47
C GLU A 128 -5.83 17.12 -8.84
N LEU A 129 -5.95 16.08 -8.02
CA LEU A 129 -6.95 15.02 -8.16
C LEU A 129 -7.37 14.54 -6.78
N PRO A 130 -8.64 14.66 -6.37
CA PRO A 130 -9.07 14.28 -5.04
C PRO A 130 -8.64 12.87 -4.64
N ILE A 131 -7.91 12.79 -3.52
CA ILE A 131 -7.45 11.54 -2.89
C ILE A 131 -8.61 10.90 -2.16
N THR A 132 -8.79 9.60 -2.35
CA THR A 132 -9.84 8.82 -1.67
C THR A 132 -9.36 8.29 -0.32
N ALA A 133 -8.12 7.79 -0.25
CA ALA A 133 -7.58 7.23 0.98
C ALA A 133 -6.08 7.45 1.12
N VAL A 134 -5.64 7.52 2.38
CA VAL A 134 -4.23 7.46 2.80
C VAL A 134 -3.99 6.16 3.53
N GLN A 135 -2.88 5.48 3.21
CA GLN A 135 -2.45 4.29 3.92
C GLN A 135 -1.13 4.56 4.66
N SER A 136 -1.14 4.47 6.00
CA SER A 136 0.07 4.64 6.82
C SER A 136 0.10 3.68 8.00
N GLU A 137 1.29 3.44 8.54
CA GLU A 137 1.44 2.64 9.75
C GLU A 137 0.66 3.28 10.89
N TYR A 138 -0.17 2.47 11.55
CA TYR A 138 -0.90 2.93 12.73
C TYR A 138 -1.29 1.74 13.61
N SER A 139 -0.89 1.80 14.87
CA SER A 139 -1.17 0.77 15.87
C SER A 139 -1.05 1.36 17.28
N MET A 140 -1.30 0.57 18.30
CA MET A 140 -1.04 0.96 19.69
C MET A 140 0.45 1.27 19.95
N LEU A 141 1.36 0.66 19.18
CA LEU A 141 2.81 0.89 19.27
C LEU A 141 3.31 2.04 18.38
N TRP A 142 2.55 2.45 17.38
CA TRP A 142 2.91 3.52 16.47
C TRP A 142 1.75 4.48 16.25
N ARG A 143 1.80 5.61 16.93
CA ARG A 143 0.72 6.61 16.99
C ARG A 143 1.06 7.91 16.25
N GLY A 144 2.16 7.93 15.49
CA GLY A 144 2.59 9.12 14.75
C GLY A 144 1.50 9.82 13.91
N PRO A 145 0.63 9.09 13.20
CA PRO A 145 -0.43 9.70 12.40
C PRO A 145 -1.44 10.57 13.17
N GLU A 146 -1.60 10.38 14.47
CA GLU A 146 -2.57 11.14 15.28
C GLU A 146 -2.29 12.63 15.32
N LYS A 147 -1.02 13.03 15.21
CA LYS A 147 -0.62 14.44 15.36
C LYS A 147 -1.02 15.29 14.16
N GLU A 148 -0.88 14.76 12.96
CA GLU A 148 -1.00 15.58 11.75
C GLU A 148 -1.75 14.86 10.61
N VAL A 149 -1.48 13.57 10.38
CA VAL A 149 -2.05 12.84 9.23
C VAL A 149 -3.54 12.64 9.39
N LEU A 150 -3.99 12.14 10.55
CA LEU A 150 -5.42 11.93 10.81
C LEU A 150 -6.22 13.24 10.80
N PRO A 151 -5.76 14.34 11.47
CA PRO A 151 -6.42 15.64 11.34
C PRO A 151 -6.51 16.13 9.90
N LEU A 152 -5.44 15.97 9.09
CA LEU A 152 -5.46 16.38 7.70
C LEU A 152 -6.41 15.52 6.85
N CYS A 153 -6.45 14.21 7.09
CA CYS A 153 -7.42 13.34 6.42
C CYS A 153 -8.86 13.75 6.75
N GLN A 154 -9.13 14.09 8.00
CA GLN A 154 -10.46 14.58 8.43
C GLN A 154 -10.80 15.92 7.77
N GLU A 155 -9.85 16.86 7.72
CA GLU A 155 -10.02 18.17 7.05
C GLU A 155 -10.40 18.03 5.57
N LEU A 156 -9.73 17.10 4.87
CA LEU A 156 -9.86 16.90 3.43
C LEU A 156 -10.92 15.85 3.04
N GLY A 157 -11.58 15.22 4.00
CA GLY A 157 -12.56 14.14 3.72
C GLY A 157 -11.94 12.88 3.14
N ILE A 158 -10.69 12.56 3.52
CA ILE A 158 -9.91 11.42 3.02
C ILE A 158 -10.02 10.25 4.01
N GLY A 159 -10.28 9.04 3.51
CA GLY A 159 -10.28 7.82 4.31
C GLY A 159 -8.86 7.47 4.78
N PHE A 160 -8.75 6.88 5.97
CA PHE A 160 -7.46 6.40 6.50
C PHE A 160 -7.47 4.88 6.64
N VAL A 161 -6.44 4.23 6.09
CA VAL A 161 -6.25 2.78 6.13
C VAL A 161 -4.97 2.45 6.89
N PRO A 162 -5.07 1.92 8.12
CA PRO A 162 -3.88 1.54 8.89
C PRO A 162 -3.25 0.26 8.32
N TRP A 163 -1.91 0.29 8.08
CA TRP A 163 -1.18 -0.95 7.89
C TRP A 163 -0.46 -1.34 9.19
N SER A 164 -0.17 -2.62 9.35
CA SER A 164 0.38 -3.21 10.57
C SER A 164 -0.35 -2.85 11.88
N PRO A 165 -1.69 -2.91 11.94
CA PRO A 165 -2.44 -2.52 13.14
C PRO A 165 -2.12 -3.41 14.35
N LEU A 166 -1.56 -4.61 14.12
CA LEU A 166 -1.07 -5.51 15.16
C LEU A 166 0.45 -5.39 15.41
N GLY A 167 1.09 -4.29 14.98
CA GLY A 167 2.52 -4.05 15.19
C GLY A 167 3.41 -5.15 14.57
N VAL A 168 3.11 -5.56 13.34
CA VAL A 168 3.81 -6.66 12.63
C VAL A 168 3.78 -7.98 13.43
N GLY A 169 2.67 -8.23 14.14
CA GLY A 169 2.47 -9.40 14.99
C GLY A 169 2.87 -9.23 16.47
N PHE A 170 3.48 -8.09 16.83
CA PHE A 170 3.92 -7.86 18.21
C PHE A 170 2.73 -7.87 19.21
N LEU A 171 1.65 -7.20 18.84
CA LEU A 171 0.46 -7.06 19.70
C LEU A 171 -0.42 -8.31 19.79
N THR A 172 -0.03 -9.39 19.13
CA THR A 172 -0.77 -10.66 19.22
C THR A 172 -0.42 -11.48 20.46
N GLY A 173 0.63 -11.12 21.20
CA GLY A 173 1.17 -11.91 22.31
C GLY A 173 1.99 -13.14 21.87
N ALA A 174 2.16 -13.36 20.56
CA ALA A 174 2.93 -14.50 20.03
C ALA A 174 4.45 -14.26 19.99
N ILE A 175 4.88 -13.00 20.24
CA ILE A 175 6.30 -12.60 20.23
C ILE A 175 6.73 -12.32 21.66
N ASP A 176 7.77 -13.02 22.10
CA ASP A 176 8.40 -12.87 23.42
C ASP A 176 9.90 -12.53 23.31
N GLN A 177 10.58 -12.46 24.44
CA GLN A 177 12.03 -12.17 24.49
C GLN A 177 12.88 -13.23 23.77
N ASN A 178 12.41 -14.49 23.70
CA ASN A 178 13.14 -15.61 23.14
C ASN A 178 12.83 -15.86 21.67
N THR A 179 11.82 -15.19 21.12
CA THR A 179 11.38 -15.36 19.73
C THR A 179 12.54 -15.16 18.77
N ARG A 180 12.72 -16.09 17.83
CA ARG A 180 13.68 -16.02 16.73
C ARG A 180 12.92 -15.91 15.42
N PHE A 181 13.33 -14.99 14.58
CA PHE A 181 12.76 -14.80 13.24
C PHE A 181 13.60 -15.53 12.20
N ALA A 182 12.95 -16.15 11.22
CA ALA A 182 13.62 -16.87 10.14
C ALA A 182 14.52 -15.95 9.30
N GLU A 183 15.43 -16.53 8.55
CA GLU A 183 16.20 -15.79 7.55
C GLU A 183 15.27 -15.19 6.49
N GLY A 184 15.52 -13.93 6.12
CA GLY A 184 14.65 -13.17 5.20
C GLY A 184 13.42 -12.54 5.86
N ASP A 185 13.12 -12.83 7.12
CA ASP A 185 12.02 -12.14 7.83
C ASP A 185 12.40 -10.70 8.13
N ILE A 186 11.58 -9.76 7.67
CA ILE A 186 11.81 -8.32 7.83
C ILE A 186 11.94 -7.90 9.31
N ARG A 187 11.30 -8.62 10.22
CA ARG A 187 11.37 -8.35 11.66
C ARG A 187 12.77 -8.49 12.25
N ARG A 188 13.69 -9.19 11.56
CA ARG A 188 15.11 -9.27 11.98
C ARG A 188 15.85 -7.93 11.89
N ILE A 189 15.45 -7.06 10.97
CA ILE A 189 16.10 -5.77 10.70
C ILE A 189 15.29 -4.58 11.22
N GLU A 190 14.07 -4.79 11.64
CA GLU A 190 13.22 -3.76 12.22
C GLU A 190 13.66 -3.44 13.67
N PRO A 191 14.03 -2.19 13.99
CA PRO A 191 14.55 -1.81 15.31
C PRO A 191 13.62 -2.19 16.47
N ARG A 192 12.31 -2.15 16.25
CA ARG A 192 11.31 -2.49 17.28
C ARG A 192 11.38 -3.95 17.74
N PHE A 193 12.03 -4.83 16.97
CA PHE A 193 12.22 -6.23 17.30
C PHE A 193 13.62 -6.56 17.79
N SER A 194 14.50 -5.58 17.99
CA SER A 194 15.79 -5.82 18.65
C SER A 194 15.57 -6.40 20.05
N PRO A 195 16.47 -7.23 20.59
CA PRO A 195 16.31 -7.81 21.92
C PRO A 195 16.03 -6.77 23.01
N GLU A 196 16.74 -5.66 22.96
CA GLU A 196 16.58 -4.55 23.91
C GLU A 196 15.21 -3.89 23.82
N THR A 197 14.77 -3.54 22.60
CA THR A 197 13.48 -2.89 22.39
C THR A 197 12.32 -3.84 22.74
N ARG A 198 12.45 -5.13 22.45
CA ARG A 198 11.45 -6.14 22.83
C ARG A 198 11.29 -6.25 24.35
N ALA A 199 12.38 -6.28 25.09
CA ALA A 199 12.33 -6.31 26.55
C ALA A 199 11.52 -5.13 27.13
N ASN A 200 11.74 -3.93 26.60
CA ASN A 200 11.03 -2.72 27.00
C ASN A 200 9.55 -2.73 26.57
N ASN A 201 9.25 -3.25 25.39
CA ASN A 201 7.88 -3.23 24.84
C ASN A 201 6.99 -4.36 25.38
N LEU A 202 7.56 -5.39 26.02
CA LEU A 202 6.83 -6.49 26.66
C LEU A 202 6.43 -6.18 28.11
N ALA A 203 6.99 -5.11 28.71
CA ALA A 203 6.66 -4.66 30.05
C ALA A 203 5.34 -3.85 30.06
#